data_80b8563adb0988f39ba9a34fbbbdd35c
#
_entry.id   80b8563adb0988f39ba9a34fbbbdd35c
#
_cell.length_a   1.000
_cell.length_b   1.000
_cell.length_c   1.000
_cell.angle_alpha   90.00
_cell.angle_beta   90.00
_cell.angle_gamma   90.00
#
_symmetry.space_group_name_H-M   'P 1'
#
loop_
_entity.id
_entity.type
_entity.pdbx_description
1 polymer ?
#
loop_
_entity_poly.entity_id
_entity_poly.type
_entity_poly.pdbx_seq_one_letter_code
_entity_poly.pdbx_strand_id
1 'polypeptide(L)'
;MKSLYFERINCDDFYISNINNTSLFYGEADFNDICKIIKKYKTNQMNMLDVGSGCGKIVISCCLNLDLYVDGIEIDENRYKKSELLLEKYNFYDKINFIHDNFSNLYFGNYDIIYCCNLIFEDNDNDILYKKIIKEFSGLFILFQFNNLLLPYFVKEEYINCSWSKNVTIYIFFK
;
A
#
# COMPACT_ATOMS: atom_id res chain seq x y z
N MET A 1 -6.69 22.33 -12.84
CA MET A 1 -6.09 21.03 -12.46
C MET A 1 -6.82 19.95 -13.25
N LYS A 2 -6.17 19.33 -14.23
CA LYS A 2 -6.76 18.21 -14.96
C LYS A 2 -6.85 17.03 -14.01
N SER A 3 -8.06 16.59 -13.68
CA SER A 3 -8.29 15.30 -13.02
C SER A 3 -7.67 14.25 -13.93
N LEU A 4 -6.57 13.67 -13.51
CA LEU A 4 -6.02 12.49 -14.16
C LEU A 4 -7.03 11.36 -13.88
N TYR A 5 -7.92 11.13 -14.84
CA TYR A 5 -8.66 9.89 -14.87
C TYR A 5 -7.63 8.78 -15.10
N PHE A 6 -7.33 8.06 -14.03
CA PHE A 6 -6.69 6.76 -14.21
C PHE A 6 -7.65 5.93 -15.07
N GLU A 7 -7.31 5.73 -16.33
CA GLU A 7 -7.92 4.65 -17.08
C GLU A 7 -7.89 3.44 -16.15
N ARG A 8 -9.04 2.80 -15.93
CA ARG A 8 -9.11 1.57 -15.16
C ARG A 8 -8.13 0.60 -15.81
N ILE A 9 -6.98 0.45 -15.18
CA ILE A 9 -6.04 -0.58 -15.57
C ILE A 9 -6.75 -1.83 -15.14
N ASN A 10 -7.21 -2.57 -16.14
CA ASN A 10 -7.87 -3.83 -15.90
C ASN A 10 -6.79 -4.81 -15.46
N CYS A 11 -6.60 -4.94 -14.14
CA CYS A 11 -5.72 -5.95 -13.57
C CYS A 11 -6.37 -7.34 -13.58
N ASP A 12 -7.63 -7.45 -14.04
CA ASP A 12 -8.39 -8.71 -14.13
C ASP A 12 -7.74 -9.76 -15.03
N ASP A 13 -6.88 -9.34 -15.98
CA ASP A 13 -6.15 -10.26 -16.86
C ASP A 13 -5.06 -11.10 -16.14
N PHE A 14 -4.87 -10.88 -14.82
CA PHE A 14 -3.85 -11.59 -14.02
C PHE A 14 -4.42 -12.58 -13.01
N TYR A 15 -5.73 -12.80 -13.04
CA TYR A 15 -6.43 -13.69 -12.10
C TYR A 15 -6.18 -15.18 -12.29
N ILE A 16 -5.33 -15.57 -13.21
CA ILE A 16 -5.18 -17.00 -13.54
C ILE A 16 -3.70 -17.38 -13.46
N SER A 17 -3.27 -17.97 -12.36
CA SER A 17 -2.34 -19.10 -12.47
C SER A 17 -1.86 -19.75 -11.17
N ASN A 18 -2.11 -19.25 -9.95
CA ASN A 18 -1.68 -19.97 -8.76
C ASN A 18 -2.75 -19.98 -7.68
N ILE A 19 -3.68 -20.94 -7.76
CA ILE A 19 -4.76 -21.17 -6.81
C ILE A 19 -4.28 -21.60 -5.41
N ASN A 20 -2.99 -21.89 -5.25
CA ASN A 20 -2.45 -22.46 -4.02
C ASN A 20 -1.80 -21.43 -3.07
N ASN A 21 -1.69 -20.14 -3.47
CA ASN A 21 -1.17 -19.09 -2.59
C ASN A 21 -2.17 -17.93 -2.54
N THR A 22 -2.88 -17.81 -1.43
CA THR A 22 -3.91 -16.78 -1.22
C THR A 22 -3.34 -15.36 -1.20
N SER A 23 -2.09 -15.18 -0.81
CA SER A 23 -1.39 -13.90 -0.80
C SER A 23 -1.22 -13.27 -2.20
N LEU A 24 -1.44 -14.06 -3.26
CA LEU A 24 -1.37 -13.57 -4.64
C LEU A 24 -2.72 -13.11 -5.20
N PHE A 25 -3.82 -13.22 -4.45
CA PHE A 25 -5.08 -12.62 -4.86
C PHE A 25 -4.95 -11.10 -4.93
N TYR A 26 -5.54 -10.52 -5.97
CA TYR A 26 -5.47 -9.09 -6.20
C TYR A 26 -6.80 -8.41 -5.86
N GLY A 27 -6.73 -7.40 -5.02
CA GLY A 27 -7.85 -6.53 -4.71
C GLY A 27 -7.36 -5.09 -4.55
N GLU A 28 -8.19 -4.11 -4.89
CA GLU A 28 -7.81 -2.69 -4.86
C GLU A 28 -8.67 -1.90 -3.88
N ALA A 29 -8.04 -1.18 -2.96
CA ALA A 29 -8.68 -0.12 -2.19
C ALA A 29 -8.98 1.10 -3.07
N ASP A 30 -10.04 1.84 -2.74
CA ASP A 30 -10.29 3.13 -3.38
C ASP A 30 -9.18 4.11 -3.00
N PHE A 31 -8.39 4.52 -3.98
CA PHE A 31 -7.24 5.39 -3.77
C PHE A 31 -7.64 6.79 -3.25
N ASN A 32 -8.85 7.29 -3.61
CA ASN A 32 -9.31 8.58 -3.10
C ASN A 32 -9.57 8.52 -1.60
N ASP A 33 -10.12 7.40 -1.11
CA ASP A 33 -10.39 7.23 0.31
C ASP A 33 -9.07 7.11 1.09
N ILE A 34 -8.09 6.35 0.59
CA ILE A 34 -6.75 6.27 1.17
C ILE A 34 -6.06 7.64 1.18
N CYS A 35 -6.07 8.38 0.06
CA CYS A 35 -5.49 9.72 0.00
C CYS A 35 -6.16 10.69 0.98
N LYS A 36 -7.49 10.64 1.14
CA LYS A 36 -8.20 11.49 2.13
C LYS A 36 -7.76 11.17 3.56
N ILE A 37 -7.54 9.89 3.87
CA ILE A 37 -7.10 9.47 5.20
C ILE A 37 -5.67 9.95 5.46
N ILE A 38 -4.73 9.65 4.58
CA ILE A 38 -3.33 10.07 4.71
C ILE A 38 -3.24 11.60 4.85
N LYS A 39 -4.02 12.35 4.08
CA LYS A 39 -4.04 13.81 4.12
C LYS A 39 -4.36 14.37 5.51
N LYS A 40 -5.12 13.67 6.34
CA LYS A 40 -5.44 14.11 7.72
C LYS A 40 -4.21 14.08 8.64
N TYR A 41 -3.22 13.24 8.32
CA TYR A 41 -2.03 12.99 9.14
C TYR A 41 -0.74 13.53 8.51
N LYS A 42 -0.80 13.88 7.22
CA LYS A 42 0.35 14.44 6.51
C LYS A 42 0.73 15.80 7.09
N THR A 43 2.01 15.95 7.43
CA THR A 43 2.57 17.24 7.88
C THR A 43 3.27 17.95 6.71
N ASN A 44 4.54 17.66 6.51
CA ASN A 44 5.36 18.20 5.42
C ASN A 44 5.58 17.13 4.33
N GLN A 45 6.66 17.24 3.60
CA GLN A 45 7.10 16.22 2.66
C GLN A 45 7.47 14.95 3.44
N MET A 46 6.88 13.83 3.06
CA MET A 46 7.01 12.56 3.78
C MET A 46 7.30 11.44 2.79
N ASN A 47 7.98 10.40 3.29
CA ASN A 47 8.24 9.17 2.55
C ASN A 47 7.21 8.12 2.94
N MET A 48 6.58 7.52 1.94
CA MET A 48 5.58 6.47 2.13
C MET A 48 6.04 5.16 1.53
N LEU A 49 5.73 4.06 2.20
CA LEU A 49 5.87 2.70 1.69
C LEU A 49 4.49 2.06 1.51
N ASP A 50 4.22 1.53 0.32
CA ASP A 50 3.09 0.67 0.01
C ASP A 50 3.57 -0.79 -0.03
N VAL A 51 3.20 -1.58 0.98
CA VAL A 51 3.61 -2.98 1.10
C VAL A 51 2.58 -3.88 0.40
N GLY A 52 3.02 -4.57 -0.64
CA GLY A 52 2.14 -5.31 -1.56
C GLY A 52 1.47 -4.33 -2.54
N SER A 53 2.27 -3.48 -3.18
CA SER A 53 1.78 -2.35 -3.98
C SER A 53 1.01 -2.75 -5.24
N GLY A 54 1.04 -4.03 -5.62
CA GLY A 54 0.34 -4.51 -6.80
C GLY A 54 0.81 -3.79 -8.08
N CYS A 55 -0.15 -3.29 -8.85
CA CYS A 55 0.14 -2.51 -10.05
C CYS A 55 0.44 -1.02 -9.77
N GLY A 56 0.64 -0.62 -8.53
CA GLY A 56 1.11 0.72 -8.16
C GLY A 56 0.05 1.82 -8.10
N LYS A 57 -1.24 1.51 -8.07
CA LYS A 57 -2.30 2.54 -8.07
C LYS A 57 -2.26 3.45 -6.84
N ILE A 58 -2.09 2.90 -5.65
CA ILE A 58 -1.99 3.68 -4.41
C ILE A 58 -0.72 4.53 -4.42
N VAL A 59 0.41 3.94 -4.83
CA VAL A 59 1.70 4.61 -4.96
C VAL A 59 1.58 5.87 -5.83
N ILE A 60 1.11 5.71 -7.08
CA ILE A 60 0.95 6.81 -8.03
C ILE A 60 -0.06 7.84 -7.51
N SER A 61 -1.17 7.39 -6.94
CA SER A 61 -2.21 8.29 -6.44
C SER A 61 -1.74 9.13 -5.26
N CYS A 62 -1.01 8.54 -4.32
CA CYS A 62 -0.46 9.26 -3.16
C CYS A 62 0.62 10.26 -3.60
N CYS A 63 1.49 9.89 -4.52
CA CYS A 63 2.46 10.82 -5.08
C CYS A 63 1.78 12.04 -5.72
N LEU A 64 0.80 11.82 -6.61
CA LEU A 64 0.13 12.89 -7.35
C LEU A 64 -0.75 13.81 -6.50
N ASN A 65 -1.53 13.21 -5.60
CA ASN A 65 -2.54 13.95 -4.85
C ASN A 65 -2.00 14.55 -3.55
N LEU A 66 -0.93 13.98 -3.01
CA LEU A 66 -0.40 14.35 -1.69
C LEU A 66 1.03 14.88 -1.74
N ASP A 67 1.67 14.88 -2.91
CA ASP A 67 3.06 15.31 -3.07
C ASP A 67 4.03 14.56 -2.14
N LEU A 68 3.89 13.22 -2.08
CA LEU A 68 4.74 12.32 -1.31
C LEU A 68 5.85 11.74 -2.18
N TYR A 69 6.96 11.33 -1.55
CA TYR A 69 7.84 10.32 -2.10
C TYR A 69 7.28 8.95 -1.74
N VAL A 70 7.07 8.08 -2.70
CA VAL A 70 6.38 6.81 -2.47
C VAL A 70 7.14 5.65 -3.10
N ASP A 71 7.54 4.70 -2.26
CA ASP A 71 8.02 3.41 -2.70
C ASP A 71 6.88 2.39 -2.66
N GLY A 72 6.81 1.54 -3.67
CA GLY A 72 5.94 0.37 -3.70
C GLY A 72 6.76 -0.90 -3.75
N ILE A 73 6.52 -1.84 -2.83
CA ILE A 73 7.17 -3.16 -2.87
C ILE A 73 6.17 -4.24 -3.23
N GLU A 74 6.49 -5.05 -4.25
CA GLU A 74 5.63 -6.11 -4.76
C GLU A 74 6.47 -7.36 -5.05
N ILE A 75 5.96 -8.52 -4.63
CA ILE A 75 6.63 -9.80 -4.80
C ILE A 75 6.28 -10.48 -6.14
N ASP A 76 5.10 -10.18 -6.69
CA ASP A 76 4.67 -10.73 -7.98
C ASP A 76 5.30 -9.96 -9.14
N GLU A 77 6.11 -10.65 -9.92
CA GLU A 77 6.86 -10.07 -11.04
C GLU A 77 5.96 -9.41 -12.10
N ASN A 78 4.78 -9.96 -12.37
CA ASN A 78 3.89 -9.43 -13.40
C ASN A 78 3.25 -8.13 -12.95
N ARG A 79 2.85 -8.03 -11.67
CA ARG A 79 2.32 -6.79 -11.08
C ARG A 79 3.40 -5.73 -11.01
N TYR A 80 4.61 -6.08 -10.57
CA TYR A 80 5.76 -5.19 -10.57
C TYR A 80 6.05 -4.64 -11.97
N LYS A 81 6.15 -5.49 -12.99
CA LYS A 81 6.36 -5.04 -14.39
C LYS A 81 5.28 -4.09 -14.88
N LYS A 82 4.03 -4.30 -14.45
CA LYS A 82 2.95 -3.36 -14.77
C LYS A 82 3.13 -2.01 -14.10
N SER A 83 3.55 -1.97 -12.85
CA SER A 83 3.80 -0.71 -12.16
C SER A 83 4.94 0.08 -12.83
N GLU A 84 5.98 -0.59 -13.30
CA GLU A 84 7.07 0.03 -14.06
C GLU A 84 6.57 0.64 -15.38
N LEU A 85 5.72 -0.07 -16.14
CA LEU A 85 5.13 0.46 -17.37
C LEU A 85 4.26 1.71 -17.11
N LEU A 86 3.59 1.77 -15.97
CA LEU A 86 2.85 2.96 -15.55
C LEU A 86 3.77 4.13 -15.22
N LEU A 87 4.88 3.85 -14.54
CA LEU A 87 5.88 4.84 -14.21
C LEU A 87 6.45 5.48 -15.47
N GLU A 88 6.81 4.66 -16.48
CA GLU A 88 7.24 5.14 -17.80
C GLU A 88 6.18 6.01 -18.48
N LYS A 89 4.94 5.53 -18.54
CA LYS A 89 3.82 6.23 -19.19
C LYS A 89 3.60 7.63 -18.63
N TYR A 90 3.80 7.83 -17.33
CA TYR A 90 3.50 9.09 -16.64
C TYR A 90 4.74 9.91 -16.28
N ASN A 91 5.94 9.40 -16.49
CA ASN A 91 7.23 10.06 -16.24
C ASN A 91 7.40 10.58 -14.78
N PHE A 92 7.15 9.70 -13.80
CA PHE A 92 7.18 10.04 -12.37
C PHE A 92 8.44 9.58 -11.63
N TYR A 93 9.54 9.38 -12.32
CA TYR A 93 10.77 8.80 -11.78
C TYR A 93 11.39 9.52 -10.57
N ASP A 94 11.09 10.80 -10.36
CA ASP A 94 11.73 11.57 -9.30
C ASP A 94 11.14 11.32 -7.90
N LYS A 95 9.93 10.77 -7.80
CA LYS A 95 9.20 10.63 -6.53
C LYS A 95 8.60 9.25 -6.28
N ILE A 96 8.67 8.37 -7.26
CA ILE A 96 8.13 7.02 -7.17
C ILE A 96 9.24 6.04 -7.48
N ASN A 97 9.33 4.98 -6.66
CA ASN A 97 10.19 3.85 -6.93
C ASN A 97 9.41 2.55 -6.68
N PHE A 98 9.49 1.62 -7.61
CA PHE A 98 8.95 0.28 -7.44
C PHE A 98 10.06 -0.72 -7.19
N ILE A 99 9.84 -1.61 -6.23
CA ILE A 99 10.81 -2.59 -5.75
C ILE A 99 10.22 -3.98 -5.96
N HIS A 100 10.90 -4.81 -6.77
CA HIS A 100 10.55 -6.21 -6.93
C HIS A 100 11.30 -7.04 -5.89
N ASP A 101 10.70 -7.23 -4.72
CA ASP A 101 11.30 -8.04 -3.64
C ASP A 101 10.23 -8.43 -2.62
N ASN A 102 10.61 -9.30 -1.68
CA ASN A 102 9.82 -9.57 -0.48
C ASN A 102 10.03 -8.41 0.51
N PHE A 103 8.94 -7.87 1.05
CA PHE A 103 8.98 -6.77 2.02
C PHE A 103 9.79 -7.09 3.29
N SER A 104 9.97 -8.38 3.61
CA SER A 104 10.80 -8.81 4.74
C SER A 104 12.27 -8.35 4.62
N ASN A 105 12.76 -8.14 3.39
CA ASN A 105 14.12 -7.71 3.11
C ASN A 105 14.30 -6.18 3.20
N LEU A 106 13.21 -5.40 3.19
CA LEU A 106 13.27 -3.94 3.19
C LEU A 106 13.28 -3.38 4.61
N TYR A 107 14.13 -2.39 4.89
CA TYR A 107 14.14 -1.70 6.17
C TYR A 107 13.05 -0.63 6.24
N PHE A 108 12.17 -0.69 7.25
CA PHE A 108 10.99 0.18 7.37
C PHE A 108 11.30 1.56 7.98
N GLY A 109 12.43 1.72 8.65
CA GLY A 109 12.77 2.96 9.35
C GLY A 109 13.09 4.17 8.47
N ASN A 110 13.11 3.99 7.14
CA ASN A 110 13.30 5.08 6.19
C ASN A 110 12.00 5.80 5.79
N TYR A 111 10.85 5.34 6.29
CA TYR A 111 9.54 5.83 5.92
C TYR A 111 8.82 6.52 7.07
N ASP A 112 7.94 7.45 6.73
CA ASP A 112 7.07 8.17 7.69
C ASP A 112 5.66 7.59 7.69
N ILE A 113 5.28 6.92 6.58
CA ILE A 113 3.97 6.31 6.38
C ILE A 113 4.15 4.89 5.83
N ILE A 114 3.47 3.92 6.45
CA ILE A 114 3.32 2.57 5.89
C ILE A 114 1.84 2.33 5.61
N TYR A 115 1.55 1.89 4.40
CA TYR A 115 0.25 1.37 3.99
C TYR A 115 0.41 -0.10 3.57
N CYS A 116 -0.52 -0.95 3.99
CA CYS A 116 -0.56 -2.33 3.57
C CYS A 116 -1.99 -2.88 3.59
N CYS A 117 -2.47 -3.34 2.43
CA CYS A 117 -3.70 -4.11 2.33
C CYS A 117 -3.41 -5.58 2.65
N ASN A 118 -3.26 -5.89 3.94
CA ASN A 118 -2.78 -7.18 4.42
C ASN A 118 -3.86 -8.25 4.67
N LEU A 119 -5.07 -8.08 4.08
CA LEU A 119 -6.19 -9.02 4.29
C LEU A 119 -5.91 -10.42 3.79
N ILE A 120 -5.12 -10.54 2.73
CA ILE A 120 -4.84 -11.82 2.08
C ILE A 120 -3.44 -12.34 2.36
N PHE A 121 -2.69 -11.66 3.23
CA PHE A 121 -1.39 -12.15 3.68
C PHE A 121 -1.60 -13.42 4.52
N GLU A 122 -0.71 -14.37 4.36
CA GLU A 122 -0.65 -15.54 5.24
C GLU A 122 -0.27 -15.12 6.66
N ASP A 123 -0.63 -15.93 7.64
CA ASP A 123 -0.38 -15.61 9.06
C ASP A 123 1.11 -15.32 9.33
N ASN A 124 2.00 -16.06 8.68
CA ASN A 124 3.44 -15.85 8.81
C ASN A 124 3.89 -14.49 8.24
N ASP A 125 3.34 -14.07 7.11
CA ASP A 125 3.67 -12.77 6.50
C ASP A 125 3.13 -11.62 7.36
N ASN A 126 1.91 -11.76 7.89
CA ASN A 126 1.36 -10.80 8.83
C ASN A 126 2.21 -10.70 10.11
N ASP A 127 2.67 -11.82 10.65
CA ASP A 127 3.57 -11.84 11.81
C ASP A 127 4.91 -11.13 11.54
N ILE A 128 5.48 -11.35 10.38
CA ILE A 128 6.70 -10.66 9.95
C ILE A 128 6.43 -9.14 9.82
N LEU A 129 5.34 -8.75 9.16
CA LEU A 129 4.93 -7.37 8.99
C LEU A 129 4.80 -6.64 10.33
N TYR A 130 4.07 -7.21 11.28
CA TYR A 130 3.86 -6.61 12.60
C TYR A 130 5.17 -6.48 13.39
N LYS A 131 6.02 -7.52 13.38
CA LYS A 131 7.34 -7.48 14.04
C LYS A 131 8.24 -6.40 13.45
N LYS A 132 8.24 -6.24 12.13
CA LYS A 132 9.01 -5.19 11.45
C LYS A 132 8.50 -3.79 11.82
N ILE A 133 7.18 -3.56 11.80
CA ILE A 133 6.58 -2.29 12.23
C ILE A 133 6.99 -1.97 13.67
N ILE A 134 6.85 -2.93 14.58
CA ILE A 134 7.20 -2.72 16.00
C ILE A 134 8.69 -2.42 16.18
N LYS A 135 9.55 -3.11 15.45
CA LYS A 135 11.01 -3.02 15.65
C LYS A 135 11.65 -1.84 14.93
N GLU A 136 11.21 -1.56 13.71
CA GLU A 136 11.95 -0.72 12.77
C GLU A 136 11.27 0.62 12.47
N PHE A 137 9.92 0.70 12.58
CA PHE A 137 9.15 1.83 12.10
C PHE A 137 8.72 2.78 13.22
N SER A 138 8.64 4.08 12.88
CA SER A 138 8.02 5.11 13.72
C SER A 138 7.29 6.11 12.83
N GLY A 139 5.96 6.19 12.95
CA GLY A 139 5.12 7.05 12.13
C GLY A 139 3.69 6.53 11.99
N LEU A 140 3.02 6.95 10.90
CA LEU A 140 1.66 6.54 10.57
C LEU A 140 1.67 5.19 9.85
N PHE A 141 0.89 4.22 10.32
CA PHE A 141 0.65 3.01 9.54
C PHE A 141 -0.83 2.67 9.45
N ILE A 142 -1.23 2.18 8.28
CA ILE A 142 -2.60 1.87 7.90
C ILE A 142 -2.66 0.43 7.43
N LEU A 143 -3.45 -0.40 8.13
CA LEU A 143 -3.59 -1.83 7.89
C LEU A 143 -5.06 -2.21 7.75
N PHE A 144 -5.33 -3.33 7.09
CA PHE A 144 -6.67 -3.90 6.94
C PHE A 144 -7.00 -4.99 7.96
N GLN A 145 -5.99 -5.52 8.64
CA GLN A 145 -6.19 -6.45 9.75
C GLN A 145 -5.72 -5.83 11.06
N PHE A 146 -6.55 -5.97 12.09
CA PHE A 146 -6.18 -5.59 13.45
C PHE A 146 -5.36 -6.70 14.11
N ASN A 147 -4.32 -6.32 14.84
CA ASN A 147 -3.55 -7.25 15.66
C ASN A 147 -3.32 -6.67 17.04
N ASN A 148 -3.56 -7.46 18.08
CA ASN A 148 -3.42 -7.04 19.48
C ASN A 148 -2.01 -6.55 19.83
N LEU A 149 -0.97 -7.00 19.14
CA LEU A 149 0.41 -6.52 19.31
C LEU A 149 0.55 -5.02 18.97
N LEU A 150 -0.35 -4.51 18.10
CA LEU A 150 -0.36 -3.12 17.67
C LEU A 150 -1.29 -2.22 18.50
N LEU A 151 -2.03 -2.79 19.46
CA LEU A 151 -2.98 -2.06 20.29
C LEU A 151 -2.38 -0.80 20.95
N PRO A 152 -1.12 -0.77 21.43
CA PRO A 152 -0.54 0.43 22.01
C PRO A 152 -0.42 1.63 21.05
N TYR A 153 -0.46 1.39 19.75
CA TYR A 153 -0.32 2.38 18.69
C TYR A 153 -1.63 2.70 17.99
N PHE A 154 -2.73 2.03 18.38
CA PHE A 154 -4.04 2.19 17.75
C PHE A 154 -4.59 3.60 17.95
N VAL A 155 -5.03 4.22 16.84
CA VAL A 155 -5.67 5.55 16.84
C VAL A 155 -7.17 5.40 16.66
N LYS A 156 -7.60 4.76 15.56
CA LYS A 156 -9.02 4.57 15.22
C LYS A 156 -9.24 3.62 14.05
N GLU A 157 -10.50 3.27 13.86
CA GLU A 157 -11.00 2.65 12.64
C GLU A 157 -11.51 3.73 11.66
N GLU A 158 -11.39 3.45 10.38
CA GLU A 158 -12.01 4.18 9.27
C GLU A 158 -12.62 3.16 8.30
N TYR A 159 -13.54 3.63 7.46
CA TYR A 159 -14.22 2.78 6.48
C TYR A 159 -13.94 3.29 5.09
N ILE A 160 -13.56 2.41 4.20
CA ILE A 160 -13.24 2.73 2.79
C ILE A 160 -13.97 1.79 1.84
N ASN A 161 -14.05 2.20 0.58
CA ASN A 161 -14.50 1.32 -0.48
C ASN A 161 -13.32 0.57 -1.10
N CYS A 162 -13.59 -0.67 -1.49
CA CYS A 162 -12.64 -1.53 -2.18
C CYS A 162 -13.30 -2.15 -3.41
N SER A 163 -12.51 -2.70 -4.31
CA SER A 163 -13.03 -3.35 -5.53
C SER A 163 -13.94 -4.55 -5.23
N TRP A 164 -13.74 -5.21 -4.08
CA TRP A 164 -14.49 -6.40 -3.65
C TRP A 164 -15.63 -6.12 -2.66
N SER A 165 -15.63 -4.97 -1.96
CA SER A 165 -16.66 -4.63 -0.97
C SER A 165 -16.72 -3.14 -0.68
N LYS A 166 -17.90 -2.68 -0.24
CA LYS A 166 -18.06 -1.34 0.33
C LYS A 166 -17.91 -1.38 1.85
N ASN A 167 -17.52 -0.25 2.43
CA ASN A 167 -17.37 -0.08 3.90
C ASN A 167 -16.42 -1.12 4.52
N VAL A 168 -15.28 -1.37 3.87
CA VAL A 168 -14.23 -2.22 4.43
C VAL A 168 -13.54 -1.47 5.55
N THR A 169 -13.44 -2.10 6.72
CA THR A 169 -12.73 -1.51 7.87
C THR A 169 -11.24 -1.50 7.63
N ILE A 170 -10.62 -0.37 7.93
CA ILE A 170 -9.17 -0.24 8.04
C ILE A 170 -8.81 0.32 9.41
N TYR A 171 -7.61 0.01 9.86
CA TYR A 171 -7.11 0.38 11.17
C TYR A 171 -5.94 1.34 11.03
N ILE A 172 -6.02 2.45 11.75
CA ILE A 172 -5.03 3.52 11.73
C ILE A 172 -4.27 3.50 13.04
N PHE A 173 -2.96 3.47 12.93
CA PHE A 173 -2.03 3.43 14.03
C PHE A 173 -0.99 4.54 13.91
N PHE A 174 -0.43 4.97 15.03
CA PHE A 174 0.67 5.90 15.07
C PHE A 174 1.67 5.49 16.16
N LYS A 175 2.95 5.39 15.80
CA LYS A 175 4.04 5.01 16.70
C LYS A 175 5.10 6.10 16.81
#